data_6dbbf0fd95bffdce473e3f57861f9fe6
#
_entry.id   6dbbf0fd95bffdce473e3f57861f9fe6
#
_cell.length_a   1.000
_cell.length_b   1.000
_cell.length_c   1.000
_cell.angle_alpha   90.00
_cell.angle_beta   90.00
_cell.angle_gamma   90.00
#
_symmetry.space_group_name_H-M   'P 1'
#
loop_
_entity.id
_entity.type
_entity.pdbx_description
1 polymer ?
#
loop_
_entity_poly.entity_id
_entity_poly.type
_entity_poly.pdbx_seq_one_letter_code
_entity_poly.pdbx_strand_id
1 'polypeptide(L)'
;MKNRARTRFTFILSLILASSALFSCGGETKEASGTTASDTTSDAVTSELSIEDQRKLIDDELPEMDYGGEEFNITVNSYCESGFSSDELSGDQLSDAIYNRNKAVEERFKIKFNFISGEYNEITQKVQSSVLAGDDQYQLLANHALASNSWVMAEILNNWYDIEYVNFDKPWWSSSNKNDLTYNDTVYLAVGDFSLTTIGRTYAIYFDKIHADSYNLPDMYQLVRDGKWTIDKLSDLSKDIYTDLNNNGERDFDDFYGYSTSVTSNIGAYLFTSGLKIIDKGEIVLDVGKTSDLIAKLITLTQVNEGTFYDLKYKNANGNPHYAGAEKMAAGTTLFASAMIETGINYLRNSDNDYGIIPYPKWDEKQSDYITIVDGGFTILAIPKTVVDTKKSGIIAEALCAETYKNVIPVYYDIAIKEKGARDEESLEMIDFIMSKRVYDFGYVYDNYSGFGFCIEKMVQDNNPNFASYYATNINRITKQYNEILACFE
;
A
#
# COMPACT_ATOMS: atom_id res chain seq x y z
N MET A 1 7.61 36.43 37.03
CA MET A 1 8.48 35.47 37.72
C MET A 1 7.70 34.17 37.93
N LYS A 2 8.03 33.15 37.15
CA LYS A 2 8.07 31.72 37.48
C LYS A 2 8.29 30.95 36.16
N ASN A 3 9.52 30.46 36.01
CA ASN A 3 9.98 29.59 34.96
C ASN A 3 9.21 28.27 34.99
N ARG A 4 8.74 27.79 33.84
CA ARG A 4 8.45 26.37 33.60
C ARG A 4 9.41 25.85 32.55
N ALA A 5 10.24 24.92 32.97
CA ALA A 5 11.19 24.18 32.18
C ALA A 5 10.45 23.33 31.12
N ARG A 6 10.86 23.46 29.86
CA ARG A 6 10.49 22.56 28.77
C ARG A 6 11.46 21.39 28.78
N THR A 7 10.98 20.23 29.14
CA THR A 7 11.72 18.97 28.96
C THR A 7 11.61 18.56 27.48
N ARG A 8 12.71 18.67 26.76
CA ARG A 8 12.84 18.14 25.41
C ARG A 8 13.20 16.66 25.53
N PHE A 9 12.32 15.77 25.08
CA PHE A 9 12.67 14.39 24.80
C PHE A 9 13.34 14.35 23.43
N THR A 10 14.62 14.03 23.44
CA THR A 10 15.40 13.80 22.22
C THR A 10 15.39 12.29 21.96
N PHE A 11 14.72 11.87 20.90
CA PHE A 11 14.88 10.51 20.37
C PHE A 11 16.24 10.41 19.71
N ILE A 12 17.13 9.60 20.28
CA ILE A 12 18.41 9.25 19.69
C ILE A 12 18.17 7.98 18.86
N LEU A 13 18.16 8.16 17.54
CA LEU A 13 18.26 7.07 16.59
C LEU A 13 19.74 6.71 16.47
N SER A 14 20.15 5.59 17.02
CA SER A 14 21.55 5.14 16.97
C SER A 14 21.82 4.48 15.62
N LEU A 15 22.42 5.23 14.73
CA LEU A 15 23.02 4.71 13.51
C LEU A 15 24.40 4.15 13.89
N ILE A 16 24.58 2.83 13.88
CA ILE A 16 25.89 2.21 14.06
C ILE A 16 26.53 2.06 12.69
N LEU A 17 27.44 2.96 12.37
CA LEU A 17 28.39 2.78 11.27
C LEU A 17 29.57 1.94 11.79
N ALA A 18 29.76 0.75 11.26
CA ALA A 18 30.96 -0.05 11.46
C ALA A 18 32.09 0.51 10.59
N SER A 19 33.07 1.15 11.23
CA SER A 19 34.33 1.54 10.59
C SER A 19 35.33 0.42 10.72
N SER A 20 35.64 -0.23 9.61
CA SER A 20 36.80 -1.14 9.48
C SER A 20 38.09 -0.34 9.44
N ALA A 21 38.93 -0.49 10.46
CA ALA A 21 40.31 -0.02 10.46
C ALA A 21 41.24 -1.15 10.08
N LEU A 22 41.91 -0.99 8.93
CA LEU A 22 43.06 -1.78 8.50
C LEU A 22 44.28 -1.38 9.32
N PHE A 23 44.93 -2.33 9.95
CA PHE A 23 46.34 -2.21 10.34
C PHE A 23 47.11 -3.35 9.73
N SER A 24 48.03 -2.97 8.84
CA SER A 24 49.15 -3.78 8.33
C SER A 24 50.41 -3.47 9.10
N CYS A 25 51.19 -4.47 9.39
CA CYS A 25 52.64 -4.65 9.36
C CYS A 25 53.08 -5.64 10.42
N GLY A 26 53.64 -6.78 10.12
CA GLY A 26 54.97 -7.05 9.59
C GLY A 26 55.99 -7.37 10.70
N GLY A 27 56.57 -8.60 10.74
CA GLY A 27 57.81 -8.85 11.49
C GLY A 27 57.87 -10.19 12.23
N GLU A 28 58.47 -11.15 11.59
CA GLU A 28 59.39 -12.27 11.95
C GLU A 28 59.42 -12.91 13.35
N THR A 29 59.22 -14.24 13.30
CA THR A 29 59.93 -15.39 13.92
C THR A 29 60.44 -15.36 15.37
N LYS A 30 59.97 -16.34 16.16
CA LYS A 30 60.77 -17.48 16.69
C LYS A 30 59.93 -18.44 17.54
N GLU A 31 60.23 -19.73 17.34
CA GLU A 31 59.71 -20.88 18.08
C GLU A 31 60.03 -20.86 19.58
N ALA A 32 59.07 -21.34 20.38
CA ALA A 32 59.35 -22.20 21.52
C ALA A 32 58.11 -22.91 22.02
N SER A 33 58.26 -24.21 22.23
CA SER A 33 57.31 -25.20 22.71
C SER A 33 56.78 -24.92 24.12
N GLY A 34 55.52 -25.33 24.42
CA GLY A 34 55.01 -25.44 25.78
C GLY A 34 53.53 -25.67 25.90
N THR A 35 53.09 -26.90 25.87
CA THR A 35 52.02 -27.63 26.57
C THR A 35 50.82 -26.87 27.13
N THR A 36 49.64 -27.27 26.61
CA THR A 36 48.30 -27.48 27.23
C THR A 36 47.71 -26.45 28.19
N ALA A 37 46.63 -25.82 27.73
CA ALA A 37 45.35 -25.72 28.45
C ALA A 37 44.25 -25.40 27.44
N SER A 38 43.30 -26.29 27.36
CA SER A 38 42.03 -26.17 26.58
C SER A 38 41.17 -25.16 27.31
N ASP A 39 41.09 -23.94 26.80
CA ASP A 39 40.04 -23.01 27.12
C ASP A 39 39.10 -22.92 25.92
N THR A 40 38.01 -23.61 26.01
CA THR A 40 36.84 -23.47 25.14
C THR A 40 36.14 -22.13 25.47
N THR A 41 36.61 -21.07 24.88
CA THR A 41 35.79 -19.87 24.74
C THR A 41 34.72 -20.18 23.71
N SER A 42 33.50 -20.46 24.18
CA SER A 42 32.34 -20.43 23.36
C SER A 42 32.11 -18.99 22.90
N ASP A 43 32.48 -18.69 21.66
CA ASP A 43 31.98 -17.52 20.98
C ASP A 43 30.45 -17.65 20.89
N ALA A 44 29.79 -16.97 21.79
CA ALA A 44 28.33 -16.76 21.68
C ALA A 44 28.14 -15.85 20.47
N VAL A 45 27.91 -16.45 19.32
CA VAL A 45 27.30 -15.80 18.17
C VAL A 45 25.90 -15.40 18.64
N THR A 46 25.74 -14.16 19.07
CA THR A 46 24.44 -13.54 19.18
C THR A 46 23.91 -13.42 17.75
N SER A 47 23.21 -14.45 17.25
CA SER A 47 22.44 -14.33 16.02
C SER A 47 21.35 -13.28 16.29
N GLU A 48 21.40 -12.17 15.57
CA GLU A 48 20.26 -11.26 15.55
C GLU A 48 19.03 -12.05 15.10
N LEU A 49 17.93 -11.87 15.83
CA LEU A 49 16.66 -12.50 15.50
C LEU A 49 16.23 -12.08 14.08
N SER A 50 15.67 -13.00 13.33
CA SER A 50 15.08 -12.67 12.03
C SER A 50 13.96 -11.62 12.19
N ILE A 51 13.66 -10.88 11.14
CA ILE A 51 12.55 -9.90 11.15
C ILE A 51 11.24 -10.60 11.52
N GLU A 52 11.04 -11.82 11.05
CA GLU A 52 9.87 -12.64 11.38
C GLU A 52 9.81 -12.97 12.88
N ASP A 53 10.93 -13.37 13.48
CA ASP A 53 10.98 -13.65 14.92
C ASP A 53 10.77 -12.38 15.75
N GLN A 54 11.31 -11.24 15.30
CA GLN A 54 11.07 -9.94 15.93
C GLN A 54 9.58 -9.56 15.90
N ARG A 55 8.86 -9.79 14.79
CA ARG A 55 7.41 -9.54 14.68
C ARG A 55 6.62 -10.36 15.69
N LYS A 56 6.97 -11.64 15.87
CA LYS A 56 6.29 -12.57 16.81
C LYS A 56 6.45 -12.16 18.28
N LEU A 57 7.52 -11.43 18.62
CA LEU A 57 7.77 -10.96 19.98
C LEU A 57 6.94 -9.73 20.39
N ILE A 58 6.29 -9.05 19.44
CA ILE A 58 5.48 -7.86 19.75
C ILE A 58 4.18 -8.32 20.40
N ASP A 59 3.99 -7.94 21.69
CA ASP A 59 2.77 -8.22 22.45
C ASP A 59 1.61 -7.35 21.94
N ASP A 60 0.43 -7.93 21.78
CA ASP A 60 -0.81 -7.22 21.46
C ASP A 60 -1.49 -6.57 22.68
N GLU A 61 -1.03 -6.92 23.90
CA GLU A 61 -1.52 -6.38 25.17
C GLU A 61 -3.03 -6.62 25.40
N LEU A 62 -3.59 -7.63 24.73
CA LEU A 62 -5.01 -7.97 24.85
C LEU A 62 -5.28 -8.84 26.08
N PRO A 63 -6.42 -8.64 26.77
CA PRO A 63 -6.79 -9.44 27.92
C PRO A 63 -7.20 -10.86 27.51
N GLU A 64 -7.13 -11.78 28.46
CA GLU A 64 -7.78 -13.08 28.35
C GLU A 64 -9.30 -12.90 28.47
N MET A 65 -10.04 -13.32 27.42
CA MET A 65 -11.49 -13.20 27.34
C MET A 65 -12.09 -14.51 26.83
N ASP A 66 -13.28 -14.84 27.32
CA ASP A 66 -14.08 -15.99 26.87
C ASP A 66 -15.48 -15.50 26.53
N TYR A 67 -15.83 -15.50 25.24
CA TYR A 67 -17.14 -15.07 24.74
C TYR A 67 -18.11 -16.24 24.51
N GLY A 68 -17.83 -17.42 25.09
CA GLY A 68 -18.78 -18.54 25.18
C GLY A 68 -19.15 -19.21 23.85
N GLY A 69 -18.39 -18.99 22.78
CA GLY A 69 -18.67 -19.52 21.44
C GLY A 69 -19.65 -18.67 20.64
N GLU A 70 -19.84 -17.42 21.04
CA GLU A 70 -20.69 -16.47 20.29
C GLU A 70 -20.19 -16.25 18.85
N GLU A 71 -21.15 -15.98 17.96
CA GLU A 71 -20.87 -15.62 16.59
C GLU A 71 -20.39 -14.16 16.49
N PHE A 72 -19.36 -13.93 15.66
CA PHE A 72 -18.81 -12.62 15.40
C PHE A 72 -18.89 -12.34 13.90
N ASN A 73 -19.79 -11.44 13.50
CA ASN A 73 -20.09 -11.16 12.11
C ASN A 73 -19.17 -10.07 11.54
N ILE A 74 -18.50 -10.41 10.44
CA ILE A 74 -17.61 -9.50 9.70
C ILE A 74 -18.10 -9.39 8.27
N THR A 75 -18.33 -8.18 7.77
CA THR A 75 -18.57 -7.98 6.33
C THR A 75 -17.25 -8.01 5.58
N VAL A 76 -17.22 -8.61 4.39
CA VAL A 76 -16.04 -8.65 3.52
C VAL A 76 -16.45 -8.46 2.06
N ASN A 77 -15.59 -7.81 1.28
CA ASN A 77 -15.80 -7.68 -0.17
C ASN A 77 -15.56 -9.00 -0.89
N SER A 78 -16.45 -9.38 -1.78
CA SER A 78 -16.35 -10.61 -2.57
C SER A 78 -15.09 -10.67 -3.44
N TYR A 79 -14.60 -9.55 -3.95
CA TYR A 79 -13.40 -9.52 -4.79
C TYR A 79 -12.08 -9.81 -4.03
N CYS A 80 -12.09 -9.73 -2.69
CA CYS A 80 -10.91 -9.99 -1.85
C CYS A 80 -11.21 -10.95 -0.67
N GLU A 81 -12.32 -11.67 -0.72
CA GLU A 81 -12.79 -12.58 0.33
C GLU A 81 -11.72 -13.60 0.73
N SER A 82 -10.98 -14.15 -0.23
CA SER A 82 -9.88 -15.08 0.03
C SER A 82 -8.74 -14.52 0.90
N GLY A 83 -8.63 -13.19 1.04
CA GLY A 83 -7.71 -12.53 1.96
C GLY A 83 -8.22 -12.48 3.41
N PHE A 84 -9.51 -12.78 3.63
CA PHE A 84 -10.15 -12.72 4.95
C PHE A 84 -10.48 -14.10 5.52
N SER A 85 -10.90 -15.03 4.67
CA SER A 85 -11.36 -16.35 5.10
C SER A 85 -10.85 -17.47 4.20
N SER A 86 -10.65 -18.63 4.82
CA SER A 86 -10.45 -19.92 4.17
C SER A 86 -11.20 -20.95 5.03
N ASP A 87 -11.99 -21.80 4.39
CA ASP A 87 -12.88 -22.74 5.10
C ASP A 87 -12.11 -23.94 5.65
N GLU A 88 -10.99 -24.32 5.01
CA GLU A 88 -10.20 -25.50 5.38
C GLU A 88 -8.73 -25.34 4.99
N LEU A 89 -7.88 -26.19 5.53
CA LEU A 89 -6.49 -26.32 5.06
C LEU A 89 -6.47 -26.91 3.67
N SER A 90 -5.94 -26.17 2.70
CA SER A 90 -5.93 -26.53 1.28
C SER A 90 -4.56 -26.98 0.77
N GLY A 91 -3.50 -26.76 1.56
CA GLY A 91 -2.10 -26.91 1.16
C GLY A 91 -1.56 -25.69 0.38
N ASP A 92 -2.39 -24.67 0.13
CA ASP A 92 -1.91 -23.36 -0.32
C ASP A 92 -1.43 -22.57 0.90
N GLN A 93 -0.18 -22.13 0.87
CA GLN A 93 0.48 -21.54 2.03
C GLN A 93 -0.26 -20.29 2.57
N LEU A 94 -0.75 -19.42 1.67
CA LEU A 94 -1.43 -18.21 2.08
C LEU A 94 -2.82 -18.49 2.62
N SER A 95 -3.59 -19.34 1.95
CA SER A 95 -4.91 -19.78 2.41
C SER A 95 -4.82 -20.47 3.77
N ASP A 96 -3.80 -21.32 3.97
CA ASP A 96 -3.56 -22.03 5.23
C ASP A 96 -3.14 -21.05 6.35
N ALA A 97 -2.34 -20.03 6.06
CA ALA A 97 -1.98 -18.99 7.02
C ALA A 97 -3.22 -18.17 7.46
N ILE A 98 -4.11 -17.84 6.52
CA ILE A 98 -5.37 -17.13 6.80
C ILE A 98 -6.31 -18.00 7.66
N TYR A 99 -6.45 -19.30 7.31
CA TYR A 99 -7.21 -20.24 8.10
C TYR A 99 -6.68 -20.32 9.54
N ASN A 100 -5.37 -20.52 9.71
CA ASN A 100 -4.73 -20.64 11.01
C ASN A 100 -4.86 -19.34 11.84
N ARG A 101 -4.73 -18.16 11.22
CA ARG A 101 -5.01 -16.87 11.87
C ARG A 101 -6.41 -16.82 12.44
N ASN A 102 -7.43 -17.15 11.64
CA ASN A 102 -8.82 -17.11 12.07
C ASN A 102 -9.05 -18.09 13.22
N LYS A 103 -8.51 -19.32 13.12
CA LYS A 103 -8.62 -20.33 14.18
C LYS A 103 -7.92 -19.91 15.47
N ALA A 104 -6.74 -19.32 15.39
CA ALA A 104 -6.03 -18.81 16.57
C ALA A 104 -6.87 -17.77 17.34
N VAL A 105 -7.48 -16.82 16.65
CA VAL A 105 -8.34 -15.80 17.26
C VAL A 105 -9.64 -16.42 17.80
N GLU A 106 -10.30 -17.31 17.05
CA GLU A 106 -11.50 -18.03 17.50
C GLU A 106 -11.24 -18.84 18.79
N GLU A 107 -10.12 -19.55 18.84
CA GLU A 107 -9.74 -20.37 19.99
C GLU A 107 -9.36 -19.54 21.21
N ARG A 108 -8.62 -18.43 20.99
CA ARG A 108 -8.19 -17.52 22.07
C ARG A 108 -9.37 -16.88 22.77
N PHE A 109 -10.34 -16.37 22.01
CA PHE A 109 -11.46 -15.58 22.54
C PHE A 109 -12.77 -16.36 22.64
N LYS A 110 -12.80 -17.65 22.25
CA LYS A 110 -13.99 -18.48 22.24
C LYS A 110 -15.15 -17.82 21.49
N ILE A 111 -14.88 -17.41 20.24
CA ILE A 111 -15.87 -16.91 19.28
C ILE A 111 -15.94 -17.81 18.06
N LYS A 112 -16.89 -17.55 17.16
CA LYS A 112 -16.95 -18.12 15.81
C LYS A 112 -17.10 -17.01 14.79
N PHE A 113 -16.20 -16.94 13.84
CA PHE A 113 -16.34 -15.98 12.75
C PHE A 113 -17.43 -16.37 11.77
N ASN A 114 -18.24 -15.38 11.38
CA ASN A 114 -19.16 -15.45 10.27
C ASN A 114 -18.83 -14.34 9.28
N PHE A 115 -18.20 -14.71 8.16
CA PHE A 115 -17.84 -13.76 7.10
C PHE A 115 -19.01 -13.58 6.15
N ILE A 116 -19.54 -12.36 6.09
CA ILE A 116 -20.68 -11.97 5.25
C ILE A 116 -20.13 -11.30 4.00
N SER A 117 -19.97 -12.09 2.95
CA SER A 117 -19.40 -11.67 1.68
C SER A 117 -20.45 -11.05 0.75
N GLY A 118 -20.04 -10.07 -0.05
CA GLY A 118 -20.88 -9.45 -1.07
C GLY A 118 -20.15 -8.35 -1.86
N GLU A 119 -20.81 -7.87 -2.90
CA GLU A 119 -20.37 -6.71 -3.65
C GLU A 119 -20.30 -5.47 -2.74
N TYR A 120 -19.24 -4.67 -2.88
CA TYR A 120 -18.95 -3.56 -1.95
C TYR A 120 -20.07 -2.53 -1.84
N ASN A 121 -20.77 -2.20 -2.94
CA ASN A 121 -21.91 -1.30 -2.90
C ASN A 121 -23.14 -1.94 -2.24
N GLU A 122 -23.34 -3.23 -2.42
CA GLU A 122 -24.41 -3.98 -1.79
C GLU A 122 -24.20 -4.08 -0.28
N ILE A 123 -22.98 -4.38 0.15
CA ILE A 123 -22.59 -4.37 1.57
C ILE A 123 -22.84 -2.98 2.17
N THR A 124 -22.40 -1.92 1.48
CA THR A 124 -22.60 -0.54 1.92
C THR A 124 -24.05 -0.24 2.23
N GLN A 125 -24.97 -0.63 1.33
CA GLN A 125 -26.42 -0.42 1.52
C GLN A 125 -27.03 -1.29 2.62
N LYS A 126 -26.64 -2.56 2.71
CA LYS A 126 -27.10 -3.50 3.74
C LYS A 126 -26.72 -3.03 5.14
N VAL A 127 -25.43 -2.66 5.33
CA VAL A 127 -24.94 -2.13 6.60
C VAL A 127 -25.68 -0.87 7.01
N GLN A 128 -25.80 0.10 6.08
CA GLN A 128 -26.52 1.33 6.37
C GLN A 128 -27.97 1.07 6.78
N SER A 129 -28.66 0.18 6.08
CA SER A 129 -30.06 -0.17 6.38
C SER A 129 -30.20 -0.84 7.74
N SER A 130 -29.30 -1.77 8.09
CA SER A 130 -29.28 -2.48 9.37
C SER A 130 -29.01 -1.53 10.55
N VAL A 131 -28.01 -0.66 10.43
CA VAL A 131 -27.66 0.29 11.50
C VAL A 131 -28.79 1.32 11.71
N LEU A 132 -29.38 1.84 10.64
CA LEU A 132 -30.53 2.75 10.74
C LEU A 132 -31.78 2.10 11.33
N ALA A 133 -31.92 0.76 11.22
CA ALA A 133 -32.98 -0.01 11.87
C ALA A 133 -32.66 -0.29 13.36
N GLY A 134 -31.46 -0.03 13.84
CA GLY A 134 -31.00 -0.27 15.20
C GLY A 134 -30.53 -1.70 15.45
N ASP A 135 -30.18 -2.47 14.40
CA ASP A 135 -29.77 -3.86 14.50
C ASP A 135 -28.28 -3.98 14.82
N ASP A 136 -27.92 -4.84 15.76
CA ASP A 136 -26.52 -5.28 16.07
C ASP A 136 -26.14 -6.53 15.25
N GLN A 137 -26.26 -6.40 13.92
CA GLN A 137 -26.01 -7.53 13.02
C GLN A 137 -24.51 -7.70 12.69
N TYR A 138 -23.74 -6.62 12.64
CA TYR A 138 -22.36 -6.62 12.19
C TYR A 138 -21.46 -6.06 13.28
N GLN A 139 -20.43 -6.82 13.72
CA GLN A 139 -19.52 -6.40 14.77
C GLN A 139 -18.25 -5.73 14.23
N LEU A 140 -17.85 -6.07 12.97
CA LEU A 140 -16.74 -5.45 12.28
C LEU A 140 -17.07 -5.34 10.78
N LEU A 141 -16.75 -4.22 10.20
CA LEU A 141 -16.90 -3.96 8.76
C LEU A 141 -15.54 -3.95 8.09
N ALA A 142 -15.37 -4.74 7.04
CA ALA A 142 -14.22 -4.72 6.15
C ALA A 142 -14.74 -4.47 4.72
N ASN A 143 -14.60 -3.23 4.22
CA ASN A 143 -15.20 -2.85 2.94
C ASN A 143 -14.27 -1.95 2.11
N HIS A 144 -14.62 -1.76 0.84
CA HIS A 144 -13.95 -0.87 -0.11
C HIS A 144 -13.88 0.57 0.44
N ALA A 145 -12.68 1.14 0.53
CA ALA A 145 -12.46 2.42 1.22
C ALA A 145 -13.36 3.53 0.68
N LEU A 146 -13.35 3.78 -0.63
CA LEU A 146 -14.14 4.87 -1.23
C LEU A 146 -15.66 4.67 -1.11
N ALA A 147 -16.14 3.43 -1.16
CA ALA A 147 -17.57 3.14 -1.01
C ALA A 147 -18.04 3.34 0.45
N SER A 148 -17.17 3.12 1.42
CA SER A 148 -17.46 3.25 2.85
C SER A 148 -17.65 4.69 3.33
N ASN A 149 -17.28 5.66 2.51
CA ASN A 149 -17.49 7.07 2.77
C ASN A 149 -18.98 7.41 3.04
N SER A 150 -19.90 6.73 2.36
CA SER A 150 -21.35 6.91 2.59
C SER A 150 -21.79 6.54 4.02
N TRP A 151 -21.07 5.66 4.72
CA TRP A 151 -21.32 5.34 6.13
C TRP A 151 -20.95 6.49 7.05
N VAL A 152 -19.86 7.21 6.73
CA VAL A 152 -19.45 8.43 7.45
C VAL A 152 -20.50 9.51 7.27
N MET A 153 -20.93 9.75 6.02
CA MET A 153 -21.98 10.71 5.70
C MET A 153 -23.34 10.38 6.34
N ALA A 154 -23.61 9.10 6.58
CA ALA A 154 -24.81 8.64 7.29
C ALA A 154 -24.63 8.65 8.82
N GLU A 155 -23.45 9.02 9.33
CA GLU A 155 -23.09 9.08 10.76
C GLU A 155 -23.37 7.77 11.50
N ILE A 156 -23.13 6.61 10.87
CA ILE A 156 -23.48 5.28 11.41
C ILE A 156 -22.29 4.53 12.01
N LEU A 157 -21.12 5.16 12.14
CA LEU A 157 -19.88 4.53 12.60
C LEU A 157 -19.45 5.05 13.97
N ASN A 158 -18.82 4.18 14.76
CA ASN A 158 -18.11 4.56 15.97
C ASN A 158 -16.77 5.22 15.63
N ASN A 159 -16.34 6.17 16.46
CA ASN A 159 -14.97 6.67 16.42
C ASN A 159 -14.02 5.62 17.00
N TRP A 160 -12.99 5.22 16.26
CA TRP A 160 -12.02 4.22 16.71
C TRP A 160 -11.24 4.63 17.97
N TYR A 161 -11.07 5.92 18.23
CA TYR A 161 -10.42 6.38 19.47
C TYR A 161 -11.26 6.13 20.73
N ASP A 162 -12.55 5.88 20.59
CA ASP A 162 -13.46 5.52 21.70
C ASP A 162 -13.53 4.00 21.91
N ILE A 163 -12.87 3.20 21.07
CA ILE A 163 -12.90 1.73 21.15
C ILE A 163 -11.76 1.23 22.03
N GLU A 164 -12.12 0.57 23.14
CA GLU A 164 -11.13 -0.01 24.03
C GLU A 164 -10.28 -1.08 23.35
N TYR A 165 -9.01 -1.18 23.74
CA TYR A 165 -8.00 -2.15 23.28
C TYR A 165 -7.54 -1.97 21.80
N VAL A 166 -7.89 -0.91 21.13
CA VAL A 166 -7.31 -0.55 19.85
C VAL A 166 -6.12 0.37 20.09
N ASN A 167 -4.95 0.01 19.57
CA ASN A 167 -3.73 0.78 19.76
C ASN A 167 -3.07 1.09 18.42
N PHE A 168 -3.35 2.27 17.86
CA PHE A 168 -2.77 2.74 16.59
C PHE A 168 -1.25 3.00 16.63
N ASP A 169 -0.57 2.80 17.76
CA ASP A 169 0.90 2.81 17.84
C ASP A 169 1.52 1.42 17.59
N LYS A 170 0.71 0.38 17.50
CA LYS A 170 1.17 -0.97 17.15
C LYS A 170 1.45 -1.07 15.63
N PRO A 171 2.44 -1.87 15.23
CA PRO A 171 2.92 -1.90 13.84
C PRO A 171 1.92 -2.49 12.83
N TRP A 172 0.89 -3.18 13.27
CA TRP A 172 -0.19 -3.71 12.42
C TRP A 172 -1.29 -2.71 12.09
N TRP A 173 -1.18 -1.47 12.59
CA TRP A 173 -2.01 -0.36 12.17
C TRP A 173 -1.20 0.63 11.32
N SER A 174 -1.80 1.15 10.27
CA SER A 174 -1.16 2.20 9.48
C SER A 174 -0.99 3.48 10.31
N SER A 175 0.20 4.07 10.28
CA SER A 175 0.43 5.40 10.86
C SER A 175 -0.44 6.49 10.25
N SER A 176 -0.95 6.30 9.04
CA SER A 176 -1.89 7.20 8.38
C SER A 176 -3.23 7.32 9.09
N ASN A 177 -3.62 6.33 9.92
CA ASN A 177 -4.81 6.49 10.78
C ASN A 177 -4.71 7.75 11.63
N LYS A 178 -3.52 8.00 12.20
CA LYS A 178 -3.24 9.19 13.04
C LYS A 178 -2.85 10.41 12.23
N ASN A 179 -2.06 10.22 11.17
CA ASN A 179 -1.41 11.31 10.45
C ASN A 179 -2.27 11.92 9.34
N ASP A 180 -3.08 11.08 8.67
CA ASP A 180 -3.78 11.47 7.44
C ASP A 180 -5.30 11.33 7.55
N LEU A 181 -5.83 10.33 8.28
CA LEU A 181 -7.27 10.02 8.31
C LEU A 181 -8.01 10.55 9.55
N THR A 182 -7.27 11.05 10.54
CA THR A 182 -7.85 11.67 11.73
C THR A 182 -8.15 13.16 11.49
N TYR A 183 -9.36 13.57 11.85
CA TYR A 183 -9.76 14.96 11.95
C TYR A 183 -10.53 15.18 13.26
N ASN A 184 -10.26 16.27 14.02
CA ASN A 184 -10.87 16.58 15.33
C ASN A 184 -10.88 15.38 16.30
N ASP A 185 -9.73 14.71 16.47
CA ASP A 185 -9.59 13.53 17.34
C ASP A 185 -10.59 12.39 16.99
N THR A 186 -11.00 12.32 15.73
CA THR A 186 -11.95 11.32 15.22
C THR A 186 -11.38 10.60 14.00
N VAL A 187 -11.50 9.28 13.98
CA VAL A 187 -11.24 8.43 12.83
C VAL A 187 -12.33 7.35 12.72
N TYR A 188 -13.03 7.32 11.60
CA TYR A 188 -14.13 6.37 11.35
C TYR A 188 -13.70 5.19 10.49
N LEU A 189 -12.80 5.41 9.55
CA LEU A 189 -12.31 4.43 8.60
C LEU A 189 -10.84 4.14 8.92
N ALA A 190 -10.57 2.99 9.54
CA ALA A 190 -9.22 2.63 9.96
C ALA A 190 -8.54 1.70 8.95
N VAL A 191 -7.23 1.80 8.85
CA VAL A 191 -6.36 0.96 8.01
C VAL A 191 -5.52 0.07 8.90
N GLY A 192 -5.73 -1.25 8.79
CA GLY A 192 -5.02 -2.26 9.56
C GLY A 192 -4.66 -3.48 8.71
N ASP A 193 -3.73 -4.27 9.19
CA ASP A 193 -3.15 -5.40 8.47
C ASP A 193 -4.09 -6.62 8.34
N PHE A 194 -5.29 -6.57 8.94
CA PHE A 194 -6.30 -7.62 8.73
C PHE A 194 -6.58 -7.85 7.23
N SER A 195 -6.50 -6.79 6.40
CA SER A 195 -6.66 -6.90 4.95
C SER A 195 -5.33 -6.85 4.21
N LEU A 196 -5.04 -7.87 3.39
CA LEU A 196 -3.88 -7.90 2.49
C LEU A 196 -3.99 -6.91 1.32
N THR A 197 -5.17 -6.34 1.08
CA THR A 197 -5.35 -5.34 0.01
C THR A 197 -4.58 -4.05 0.28
N THR A 198 -4.27 -3.73 1.53
CA THR A 198 -3.42 -2.59 1.90
C THR A 198 -1.99 -2.74 1.38
N ILE A 199 -1.53 -3.98 1.18
CA ILE A 199 -0.24 -4.31 0.58
C ILE A 199 -0.42 -4.51 -0.92
N GLY A 200 -1.34 -5.40 -1.30
CA GLY A 200 -1.55 -5.80 -2.69
C GLY A 200 -1.88 -4.64 -3.62
N ARG A 201 -2.69 -3.67 -3.17
CA ARG A 201 -3.11 -2.51 -3.95
C ARG A 201 -2.16 -1.31 -3.88
N THR A 202 -0.98 -1.50 -3.34
CA THR A 202 0.08 -0.50 -3.38
C THR A 202 0.67 -0.40 -4.79
N TYR A 203 0.80 0.81 -5.32
CA TYR A 203 1.35 1.05 -6.66
C TYR A 203 2.87 0.92 -6.69
N ALA A 204 3.37 0.32 -7.79
CA ALA A 204 4.79 0.18 -8.09
C ALA A 204 5.06 0.32 -9.59
N ILE A 205 6.30 0.53 -9.97
CA ILE A 205 6.80 0.40 -11.34
C ILE A 205 7.58 -0.90 -11.45
N TYR A 206 7.21 -1.72 -12.42
CA TYR A 206 7.95 -2.90 -12.83
C TYR A 206 8.86 -2.55 -14.00
N PHE A 207 10.03 -3.18 -14.11
CA PHE A 207 10.90 -3.04 -15.26
C PHE A 207 11.49 -4.38 -15.68
N ASP A 208 11.58 -4.59 -17.00
CA ASP A 208 12.18 -5.78 -17.59
C ASP A 208 13.71 -5.62 -17.55
N LYS A 209 14.41 -6.50 -16.80
CA LYS A 209 15.86 -6.44 -16.59
C LYS A 209 16.63 -6.78 -17.87
N ILE A 210 16.13 -7.75 -18.64
CA ILE A 210 16.81 -8.20 -19.87
C ILE A 210 16.80 -7.05 -20.89
N HIS A 211 15.65 -6.39 -21.05
CA HIS A 211 15.56 -5.26 -21.96
C HIS A 211 16.30 -4.04 -21.41
N ALA A 212 16.27 -3.82 -20.08
CA ALA A 212 17.05 -2.73 -19.47
C ALA A 212 18.55 -2.85 -19.78
N ASP A 213 19.11 -4.06 -19.65
CA ASP A 213 20.49 -4.37 -20.03
C ASP A 213 20.73 -4.17 -21.53
N SER A 214 19.81 -4.64 -22.37
CA SER A 214 19.91 -4.54 -23.83
C SER A 214 19.92 -3.09 -24.33
N TYR A 215 19.17 -2.22 -23.68
CA TYR A 215 19.14 -0.78 -23.95
C TYR A 215 20.22 0.00 -23.18
N ASN A 216 21.11 -0.68 -22.42
CA ASN A 216 22.15 -0.09 -21.59
C ASN A 216 21.61 0.96 -20.63
N LEU A 217 20.49 0.67 -19.98
CA LEU A 217 19.95 1.57 -18.97
C LEU A 217 20.86 1.62 -17.74
N PRO A 218 20.84 2.73 -16.99
CA PRO A 218 21.51 2.78 -15.69
C PRO A 218 20.90 1.75 -14.72
N ASP A 219 21.65 1.42 -13.68
CA ASP A 219 21.13 0.62 -12.57
C ASP A 219 19.89 1.32 -11.97
N MET A 220 18.73 0.68 -12.13
CA MET A 220 17.45 1.25 -11.75
C MET A 220 17.30 1.35 -10.23
N TYR A 221 17.82 0.39 -9.49
CA TYR A 221 17.80 0.40 -8.03
C TYR A 221 18.70 1.52 -7.47
N GLN A 222 19.88 1.70 -8.08
CA GLN A 222 20.77 2.79 -7.69
C GLN A 222 20.18 4.16 -8.01
N LEU A 223 19.44 4.32 -9.13
CA LEU A 223 18.71 5.55 -9.41
C LEU A 223 17.68 5.90 -8.31
N VAL A 224 17.01 4.88 -7.78
CA VAL A 224 16.07 5.07 -6.65
C VAL A 224 16.84 5.48 -5.39
N ARG A 225 17.91 4.76 -5.02
CA ARG A 225 18.74 5.06 -3.83
C ARG A 225 19.35 6.46 -3.89
N ASP A 226 19.77 6.90 -5.08
CA ASP A 226 20.29 8.25 -5.33
C ASP A 226 19.21 9.34 -5.33
N GLY A 227 17.92 8.99 -5.27
CA GLY A 227 16.82 9.93 -5.39
C GLY A 227 16.65 10.55 -6.77
N LYS A 228 17.21 9.93 -7.81
CA LYS A 228 17.19 10.41 -9.21
C LYS A 228 16.10 9.79 -10.08
N TRP A 229 15.35 8.82 -9.55
CA TRP A 229 14.21 8.23 -10.23
C TRP A 229 13.02 9.19 -10.19
N THR A 230 12.78 9.88 -11.29
CA THR A 230 11.77 10.94 -11.43
C THR A 230 10.87 10.70 -12.64
N ILE A 231 9.73 11.43 -12.74
CA ILE A 231 8.83 11.35 -13.91
C ILE A 231 9.60 11.70 -15.19
N ASP A 232 10.44 12.71 -15.15
CA ASP A 232 11.26 13.09 -16.32
C ASP A 232 12.25 11.98 -16.67
N LYS A 233 12.83 11.30 -15.67
CA LYS A 233 13.73 10.17 -15.90
C LYS A 233 13.01 8.98 -16.53
N LEU A 234 11.82 8.61 -16.06
CA LEU A 234 10.98 7.59 -16.70
C LEU A 234 10.68 7.95 -18.15
N SER A 235 10.27 9.21 -18.40
CA SER A 235 9.99 9.71 -19.73
C SER A 235 11.22 9.61 -20.65
N ASP A 236 12.39 10.06 -20.18
CA ASP A 236 13.63 10.03 -20.96
C ASP A 236 14.09 8.62 -21.30
N LEU A 237 13.94 7.68 -20.38
CA LEU A 237 14.36 6.29 -20.58
C LEU A 237 13.41 5.48 -21.46
N SER A 238 12.17 5.94 -21.66
CA SER A 238 11.12 5.17 -22.37
C SER A 238 10.69 5.78 -23.70
N LYS A 239 10.85 7.10 -23.92
CA LYS A 239 10.19 7.86 -24.99
C LYS A 239 10.46 7.38 -26.42
N ASP A 240 11.65 6.84 -26.69
CA ASP A 240 12.08 6.45 -28.03
C ASP A 240 12.07 4.92 -28.24
N ILE A 241 11.53 4.18 -27.26
CA ILE A 241 11.52 2.70 -27.27
C ILE A 241 10.16 2.20 -27.77
N TYR A 242 10.14 1.76 -29.02
CA TYR A 242 8.99 1.14 -29.67
C TYR A 242 9.45 0.12 -30.70
N THR A 243 8.76 -1.01 -30.82
CA THR A 243 8.97 -2.00 -31.89
C THR A 243 7.63 -2.59 -32.29
N ASP A 244 7.28 -2.49 -33.57
CA ASP A 244 6.17 -3.22 -34.19
C ASP A 244 6.55 -4.70 -34.29
N LEU A 245 6.04 -5.51 -33.38
CA LEU A 245 6.39 -6.94 -33.26
C LEU A 245 5.62 -7.81 -34.26
N ASN A 246 4.37 -7.44 -34.57
CA ASN A 246 3.51 -8.20 -35.46
C ASN A 246 3.61 -7.75 -36.93
N ASN A 247 4.36 -6.66 -37.20
CA ASN A 247 4.61 -6.07 -38.53
C ASN A 247 3.31 -5.67 -39.26
N ASN A 248 2.29 -5.22 -38.52
CA ASN A 248 1.03 -4.77 -39.11
C ASN A 248 1.01 -3.27 -39.46
N GLY A 249 2.02 -2.51 -39.00
CA GLY A 249 2.18 -1.07 -39.23
C GLY A 249 1.24 -0.22 -38.37
N GLU A 250 0.51 -0.82 -37.42
CA GLU A 250 -0.34 -0.14 -36.45
C GLU A 250 0.33 -0.21 -35.07
N ARG A 251 0.02 0.74 -34.20
CA ARG A 251 0.49 0.75 -32.80
C ARG A 251 -0.60 0.13 -31.93
N ASP A 252 -0.39 -1.09 -31.50
CA ASP A 252 -1.40 -1.85 -30.76
C ASP A 252 -0.84 -2.53 -29.50
N PHE A 253 -1.66 -3.32 -28.84
CA PHE A 253 -1.29 -4.01 -27.61
C PHE A 253 -0.17 -5.05 -27.81
N ASP A 254 -0.06 -5.64 -28.99
CA ASP A 254 0.88 -6.72 -29.27
C ASP A 254 2.32 -6.24 -29.53
N ASP A 255 2.54 -4.92 -29.65
CA ASP A 255 3.84 -4.30 -29.88
C ASP A 255 4.68 -4.11 -28.61
N PHE A 256 5.97 -3.85 -28.77
CA PHE A 256 6.88 -3.53 -27.66
C PHE A 256 6.93 -2.03 -27.40
N TYR A 257 6.84 -1.64 -26.14
CA TYR A 257 6.90 -0.25 -25.70
C TYR A 257 7.90 0.00 -24.58
N GLY A 258 8.44 1.21 -24.50
CA GLY A 258 9.31 1.65 -23.40
C GLY A 258 8.56 1.80 -22.06
N TYR A 259 7.29 2.22 -22.10
CA TYR A 259 6.46 2.32 -20.91
C TYR A 259 5.02 1.89 -21.22
N SER A 260 4.40 1.18 -20.31
CA SER A 260 3.00 0.78 -20.43
C SER A 260 2.22 1.07 -19.15
N THR A 261 1.07 1.70 -19.30
CA THR A 261 0.22 2.07 -18.17
C THR A 261 -1.26 1.94 -18.53
N SER A 262 -2.11 1.84 -17.52
CA SER A 262 -3.55 1.96 -17.72
C SER A 262 -3.98 3.43 -17.69
N VAL A 263 -5.15 3.69 -18.23
CA VAL A 263 -5.70 5.05 -18.40
C VAL A 263 -6.42 5.60 -17.16
N THR A 264 -6.45 4.83 -16.07
CA THR A 264 -7.23 5.08 -14.87
C THR A 264 -6.33 5.36 -13.67
N SER A 265 -6.58 4.73 -12.54
CA SER A 265 -5.96 4.96 -11.25
C SER A 265 -4.43 4.91 -11.24
N ASN A 266 -3.79 4.18 -12.17
CA ASN A 266 -2.33 4.22 -12.36
C ASN A 266 -1.84 5.64 -12.70
N ILE A 267 -2.63 6.41 -13.46
CA ILE A 267 -2.34 7.82 -13.74
C ILE A 267 -2.67 8.70 -12.53
N GLY A 268 -3.79 8.42 -11.85
CA GLY A 268 -4.18 9.12 -10.62
C GLY A 268 -3.12 9.05 -9.52
N ALA A 269 -2.41 7.91 -9.42
CA ALA A 269 -1.36 7.70 -8.44
C ALA A 269 -0.24 8.76 -8.48
N TYR A 270 0.07 9.30 -9.67
CA TYR A 270 1.10 10.34 -9.83
C TYR A 270 0.79 11.63 -9.06
N LEU A 271 -0.47 11.92 -8.75
CA LEU A 271 -0.82 13.08 -7.90
C LEU A 271 -0.06 13.01 -6.57
N PHE A 272 -0.23 11.89 -5.88
CA PHE A 272 0.31 11.70 -4.54
C PHE A 272 1.82 11.43 -4.55
N THR A 273 2.29 10.61 -5.50
CA THR A 273 3.72 10.28 -5.61
C THR A 273 4.57 11.50 -5.98
N SER A 274 3.95 12.52 -6.56
CA SER A 274 4.57 13.84 -6.78
C SER A 274 4.63 14.71 -5.51
N GLY A 275 4.22 14.20 -4.34
CA GLY A 275 4.21 14.94 -3.08
C GLY A 275 3.11 16.02 -3.02
N LEU A 276 2.05 15.86 -3.81
CA LEU A 276 0.84 16.68 -3.67
C LEU A 276 -0.09 16.05 -2.62
N LYS A 277 -0.81 16.88 -1.91
CA LYS A 277 -1.83 16.52 -0.92
C LYS A 277 -3.09 17.29 -1.23
N ILE A 278 -4.25 16.66 -1.10
CA ILE A 278 -5.53 17.32 -1.40
C ILE A 278 -6.02 18.08 -0.17
N ILE A 279 -6.10 17.40 0.97
CA ILE A 279 -6.54 17.98 2.23
C ILE A 279 -5.46 17.80 3.29
N ASP A 280 -5.21 18.85 4.05
CA ASP A 280 -4.42 18.80 5.28
C ASP A 280 -5.16 19.55 6.39
N LYS A 281 -5.38 18.90 7.52
CA LYS A 281 -6.07 19.46 8.70
C LYS A 281 -7.40 20.14 8.36
N GLY A 282 -8.17 19.54 7.48
CA GLY A 282 -9.49 20.00 7.05
C GLY A 282 -9.49 21.10 5.99
N GLU A 283 -8.35 21.54 5.51
CA GLU A 283 -8.25 22.55 4.44
C GLU A 283 -7.77 21.95 3.13
N ILE A 284 -8.29 22.44 2.01
CA ILE A 284 -7.79 22.07 0.68
C ILE A 284 -6.44 22.76 0.45
N VAL A 285 -5.37 21.97 0.35
CA VAL A 285 -3.99 22.46 0.21
C VAL A 285 -3.39 22.14 -1.18
N LEU A 286 -4.18 21.65 -2.11
CA LEU A 286 -3.72 21.22 -3.43
C LEU A 286 -3.07 22.38 -4.20
N ASP A 287 -1.79 22.25 -4.52
CA ASP A 287 -1.04 23.24 -5.30
C ASP A 287 -1.47 23.24 -6.77
N VAL A 288 -2.19 24.29 -7.18
CA VAL A 288 -2.76 24.43 -8.53
C VAL A 288 -1.68 24.50 -9.59
N GLY A 289 -0.57 25.20 -9.33
CA GLY A 289 0.53 25.36 -10.27
C GLY A 289 1.23 24.02 -10.51
N LYS A 290 1.66 23.36 -9.43
CA LYS A 290 2.33 22.05 -9.52
C LYS A 290 1.41 20.98 -10.11
N THR A 291 0.11 21.01 -9.81
CA THR A 291 -0.86 20.08 -10.41
C THR A 291 -1.01 20.30 -11.92
N SER A 292 -1.05 21.55 -12.37
CA SER A 292 -1.06 21.88 -13.82
C SER A 292 0.19 21.35 -14.53
N ASP A 293 1.35 21.55 -13.92
CA ASP A 293 2.63 21.08 -14.46
C ASP A 293 2.70 19.54 -14.46
N LEU A 294 2.16 18.89 -13.42
CA LEU A 294 2.07 17.42 -13.37
C LEU A 294 1.22 16.86 -14.51
N ILE A 295 0.03 17.43 -14.74
CA ILE A 295 -0.85 17.00 -15.83
C ILE A 295 -0.13 17.17 -17.18
N ALA A 296 0.56 18.29 -17.40
CA ALA A 296 1.33 18.50 -18.62
C ALA A 296 2.45 17.48 -18.81
N LYS A 297 3.18 17.11 -17.72
CA LYS A 297 4.19 16.05 -17.76
C LYS A 297 3.57 14.70 -18.08
N LEU A 298 2.44 14.36 -17.47
CA LEU A 298 1.74 13.09 -17.70
C LEU A 298 1.18 12.99 -19.13
N ILE A 299 0.64 14.09 -19.69
CA ILE A 299 0.24 14.16 -21.09
C ILE A 299 1.46 13.92 -22.00
N THR A 300 2.60 14.53 -21.70
CA THR A 300 3.83 14.29 -22.45
C THR A 300 4.26 12.82 -22.37
N LEU A 301 4.29 12.24 -21.17
CA LEU A 301 4.66 10.85 -20.93
C LEU A 301 3.72 9.87 -21.67
N THR A 302 2.40 10.12 -21.66
CA THR A 302 1.41 9.13 -22.12
C THR A 302 0.92 9.33 -23.55
N GLN A 303 0.94 10.56 -24.08
CA GLN A 303 0.32 10.87 -25.37
C GLN A 303 1.26 11.52 -26.38
N VAL A 304 2.38 12.08 -25.93
CA VAL A 304 3.39 12.69 -26.84
C VAL A 304 4.55 11.71 -27.06
N ASN A 305 4.99 11.01 -26.01
CA ASN A 305 6.06 10.03 -26.12
C ASN A 305 5.60 8.81 -26.94
N GLU A 306 6.27 8.56 -28.05
CA GLU A 306 5.95 7.41 -28.91
C GLU A 306 6.29 6.06 -28.27
N GLY A 307 7.19 6.02 -27.28
CA GLY A 307 7.52 4.82 -26.51
C GLY A 307 6.51 4.42 -25.45
N THR A 308 5.33 5.05 -25.38
CA THR A 308 4.35 4.75 -24.35
C THR A 308 3.11 4.07 -24.90
N PHE A 309 2.73 2.94 -24.31
CA PHE A 309 1.41 2.33 -24.50
C PHE A 309 0.42 2.97 -23.52
N TYR A 310 -0.53 3.72 -24.06
CA TYR A 310 -1.64 4.36 -23.34
C TYR A 310 -2.87 4.37 -24.24
N ASP A 311 -3.70 3.33 -24.12
CA ASP A 311 -4.87 3.14 -24.99
C ASP A 311 -6.18 3.27 -24.20
N LEU A 312 -6.97 4.31 -24.53
CA LEU A 312 -8.29 4.57 -23.94
C LEU A 312 -9.34 3.49 -24.24
N LYS A 313 -9.09 2.65 -25.22
CA LYS A 313 -9.99 1.56 -25.63
C LYS A 313 -9.60 0.21 -25.06
N TYR A 314 -8.37 0.12 -24.50
CA TYR A 314 -7.89 -1.14 -23.94
C TYR A 314 -8.82 -1.65 -22.85
N LYS A 315 -9.12 -2.92 -22.93
CA LYS A 315 -9.74 -3.73 -21.87
C LYS A 315 -9.17 -5.14 -21.94
N ASN A 316 -8.88 -5.72 -20.80
CA ASN A 316 -8.47 -7.12 -20.74
C ASN A 316 -9.64 -8.08 -21.10
N ALA A 317 -9.38 -9.37 -21.09
CA ALA A 317 -10.37 -10.41 -21.41
C ALA A 317 -11.63 -10.33 -20.52
N ASN A 318 -11.53 -9.76 -19.31
CA ASN A 318 -12.65 -9.56 -18.37
C ASN A 318 -13.29 -8.17 -18.50
N GLY A 319 -12.92 -7.38 -19.50
CA GLY A 319 -13.46 -6.05 -19.73
C GLY A 319 -12.88 -4.95 -18.82
N ASN A 320 -11.77 -5.23 -18.10
CA ASN A 320 -11.18 -4.32 -17.14
C ASN A 320 -10.03 -3.49 -17.77
N PRO A 321 -10.03 -2.15 -17.65
CA PRO A 321 -9.00 -1.28 -18.23
C PRO A 321 -7.73 -1.12 -17.37
N HIS A 322 -7.70 -1.66 -16.14
CA HIS A 322 -6.67 -1.34 -15.14
C HIS A 322 -5.36 -2.13 -15.29
N TYR A 323 -5.30 -3.15 -16.14
CA TYR A 323 -4.22 -4.15 -16.11
C TYR A 323 -3.26 -4.11 -17.31
N ALA A 324 -3.37 -3.11 -18.20
CA ALA A 324 -2.55 -3.03 -19.42
C ALA A 324 -1.04 -3.16 -19.14
N GLY A 325 -0.51 -2.42 -18.15
CA GLY A 325 0.90 -2.48 -17.78
C GLY A 325 1.35 -3.87 -17.33
N ALA A 326 0.57 -4.50 -16.44
CA ALA A 326 0.89 -5.82 -15.92
C ALA A 326 0.82 -6.92 -16.98
N GLU A 327 -0.19 -6.89 -17.86
CA GLU A 327 -0.32 -7.87 -18.96
C GLU A 327 0.81 -7.73 -19.97
N LYS A 328 1.21 -6.50 -20.31
CA LYS A 328 2.35 -6.26 -21.21
C LYS A 328 3.68 -6.66 -20.57
N MET A 329 3.87 -6.42 -19.27
CA MET A 329 5.06 -6.89 -18.54
C MET A 329 5.10 -8.43 -18.53
N ALA A 330 3.97 -9.09 -18.26
CA ALA A 330 3.88 -10.55 -18.28
C ALA A 330 4.16 -11.15 -19.68
N ALA A 331 3.75 -10.45 -20.73
CA ALA A 331 4.02 -10.82 -22.11
C ALA A 331 5.47 -10.51 -22.56
N GLY A 332 6.28 -9.78 -21.77
CA GLY A 332 7.62 -9.32 -22.17
C GLY A 332 7.58 -8.28 -23.28
N THR A 333 6.51 -7.51 -23.39
CA THR A 333 6.30 -6.51 -24.46
C THR A 333 6.35 -5.06 -23.96
N THR A 334 6.98 -4.84 -22.81
CA THR A 334 7.24 -3.50 -22.30
C THR A 334 8.50 -3.45 -21.43
N LEU A 335 9.22 -2.33 -21.48
CA LEU A 335 10.39 -2.12 -20.65
C LEU A 335 10.02 -1.69 -19.23
N PHE A 336 9.09 -0.73 -19.09
CA PHE A 336 8.54 -0.29 -17.81
C PHE A 336 7.02 -0.47 -17.80
N ALA A 337 6.47 -0.84 -16.65
CA ALA A 337 5.03 -0.94 -16.46
C ALA A 337 4.60 -0.38 -15.10
N SER A 338 3.54 0.43 -15.08
CA SER A 338 2.86 0.77 -13.83
C SER A 338 1.83 -0.29 -13.47
N ALA A 339 1.89 -0.81 -12.25
CA ALA A 339 0.93 -1.78 -11.74
C ALA A 339 0.88 -1.77 -10.21
N MET A 340 -0.14 -2.42 -9.63
CA MET A 340 -0.21 -2.71 -8.20
C MET A 340 0.62 -3.96 -7.87
N ILE A 341 1.05 -4.11 -6.63
CA ILE A 341 1.82 -5.29 -6.17
C ILE A 341 1.04 -6.58 -6.44
N GLU A 342 -0.25 -6.66 -6.08
CA GLU A 342 -1.09 -7.85 -6.34
C GLU A 342 -1.19 -8.21 -7.83
N THR A 343 -1.16 -7.18 -8.68
CA THR A 343 -1.23 -7.38 -10.12
C THR A 343 0.02 -8.07 -10.64
N GLY A 344 1.20 -7.66 -10.14
CA GLY A 344 2.45 -8.36 -10.41
C GLY A 344 2.37 -9.83 -10.00
N ILE A 345 1.93 -10.10 -8.78
CA ILE A 345 1.77 -11.46 -8.27
C ILE A 345 0.86 -12.31 -9.18
N ASN A 346 -0.28 -11.75 -9.57
CA ASN A 346 -1.30 -12.48 -10.32
C ASN A 346 -0.93 -12.72 -11.78
N TYR A 347 -0.29 -11.76 -12.45
CA TYR A 347 0.04 -11.82 -13.87
C TYR A 347 1.47 -12.31 -14.14
N LEU A 348 2.44 -11.96 -13.27
CA LEU A 348 3.85 -12.29 -13.49
C LEU A 348 4.26 -13.63 -12.89
N ARG A 349 3.42 -14.26 -12.09
CA ARG A 349 3.67 -15.54 -11.44
C ARG A 349 4.17 -16.63 -12.41
N ASN A 350 3.59 -16.68 -13.60
CA ASN A 350 3.89 -17.69 -14.62
C ASN A 350 4.72 -17.12 -15.78
N SER A 351 5.23 -15.90 -15.65
CA SER A 351 6.08 -15.28 -16.66
C SER A 351 7.52 -15.79 -16.54
N ASP A 352 8.16 -16.07 -17.67
CA ASP A 352 9.58 -16.39 -17.75
C ASP A 352 10.46 -15.11 -17.74
N ASN A 353 9.86 -13.93 -17.78
CA ASN A 353 10.58 -12.66 -17.82
C ASN A 353 11.27 -12.35 -16.49
N ASP A 354 12.51 -11.87 -16.58
CA ASP A 354 13.24 -11.35 -15.42
C ASP A 354 12.94 -9.87 -15.25
N TYR A 355 12.24 -9.52 -14.16
CA TYR A 355 11.82 -8.16 -13.88
C TYR A 355 12.24 -7.72 -12.47
N GLY A 356 12.34 -6.41 -12.32
CA GLY A 356 12.53 -5.75 -11.04
C GLY A 356 11.34 -4.86 -10.67
N ILE A 357 11.29 -4.47 -9.40
CA ILE A 357 10.24 -3.60 -8.85
C ILE A 357 10.92 -2.39 -8.22
N ILE A 358 10.40 -1.20 -8.52
CA ILE A 358 10.86 0.08 -7.97
C ILE A 358 9.64 0.96 -7.62
N PRO A 359 9.78 1.96 -6.76
CA PRO A 359 8.67 2.86 -6.44
C PRO A 359 8.23 3.67 -7.67
N TYR A 360 7.02 4.22 -7.60
CA TYR A 360 6.64 5.29 -8.54
C TYR A 360 7.67 6.42 -8.49
N PRO A 361 7.94 7.09 -9.64
CA PRO A 361 8.93 8.15 -9.68
C PRO A 361 8.47 9.38 -8.91
N LYS A 362 9.44 10.11 -8.36
CA LYS A 362 9.23 11.43 -7.75
C LYS A 362 8.89 12.46 -8.81
N TRP A 363 8.33 13.59 -8.37
CA TRP A 363 8.14 14.77 -9.20
C TRP A 363 9.45 15.25 -9.84
N ASP A 364 10.47 15.48 -9.01
CA ASP A 364 11.82 15.89 -9.40
C ASP A 364 12.86 15.42 -8.34
N GLU A 365 14.13 15.68 -8.58
CA GLU A 365 15.20 15.34 -7.66
C GLU A 365 15.16 16.13 -6.33
N LYS A 366 14.45 17.27 -6.29
CA LYS A 366 14.33 18.12 -5.09
C LYS A 366 13.28 17.60 -4.13
N GLN A 367 12.34 16.78 -4.59
CA GLN A 367 11.41 16.10 -3.70
C GLN A 367 12.19 15.23 -2.74
N SER A 368 12.01 15.46 -1.43
CA SER A 368 12.85 14.87 -0.38
C SER A 368 12.78 13.35 -0.35
N ASP A 369 11.61 12.77 -0.62
CA ASP A 369 11.39 11.34 -0.47
C ASP A 369 10.42 10.80 -1.54
N TYR A 370 10.44 9.49 -1.74
CA TYR A 370 9.42 8.79 -2.49
C TYR A 370 8.14 8.70 -1.65
N ILE A 371 7.00 8.73 -2.31
CA ILE A 371 5.68 8.56 -1.70
C ILE A 371 4.94 7.53 -2.52
N THR A 372 4.22 6.65 -1.86
CA THR A 372 3.43 5.62 -2.51
C THR A 372 2.00 5.70 -2.03
N ILE A 373 1.05 5.75 -2.97
CA ILE A 373 -0.38 5.68 -2.67
C ILE A 373 -0.89 4.25 -2.82
N VAL A 374 -1.89 3.90 -2.02
CA VAL A 374 -2.65 2.66 -2.17
C VAL A 374 -3.90 2.96 -2.98
N ASP A 375 -4.24 2.09 -3.95
CA ASP A 375 -5.45 2.22 -4.77
C ASP A 375 -6.70 2.29 -3.90
N GLY A 376 -7.63 3.17 -4.22
CA GLY A 376 -8.85 3.42 -3.43
C GLY A 376 -9.78 2.22 -3.22
N GLY A 377 -9.52 1.11 -3.91
CA GLY A 377 -10.17 -0.16 -3.68
C GLY A 377 -9.60 -0.98 -2.51
N PHE A 378 -8.62 -0.46 -1.75
CA PHE A 378 -8.18 -1.14 -0.54
C PHE A 378 -9.31 -1.28 0.48
N THR A 379 -9.17 -2.22 1.39
CA THR A 379 -10.18 -2.45 2.43
C THR A 379 -9.87 -1.65 3.68
N ILE A 380 -10.85 -0.88 4.14
CA ILE A 380 -10.87 -0.22 5.45
C ILE A 380 -11.62 -1.06 6.47
N LEU A 381 -11.37 -0.78 7.74
CA LEU A 381 -12.10 -1.34 8.87
C LEU A 381 -12.96 -0.25 9.51
N ALA A 382 -14.18 -0.62 9.95
CA ALA A 382 -15.08 0.25 10.67
C ALA A 382 -15.96 -0.53 11.65
N ILE A 383 -16.48 0.14 12.68
CA ILE A 383 -17.38 -0.46 13.67
C ILE A 383 -18.71 0.32 13.67
N PRO A 384 -19.86 -0.36 13.43
CA PRO A 384 -21.17 0.28 13.44
C PRO A 384 -21.55 0.83 14.81
N LYS A 385 -22.31 1.94 14.84
CA LYS A 385 -22.83 2.54 16.09
C LYS A 385 -23.79 1.64 16.86
N THR A 386 -24.43 0.67 16.20
CA THR A 386 -25.38 -0.27 16.82
C THR A 386 -24.71 -1.43 17.53
N VAL A 387 -23.39 -1.58 17.43
CA VAL A 387 -22.66 -2.62 18.14
C VAL A 387 -22.80 -2.42 19.66
N VAL A 388 -23.39 -3.43 20.32
CA VAL A 388 -23.64 -3.39 21.76
C VAL A 388 -22.35 -3.57 22.56
N ASP A 389 -21.47 -4.49 22.14
CA ASP A 389 -20.16 -4.74 22.76
C ASP A 389 -19.01 -4.25 21.87
N THR A 390 -18.80 -2.93 21.87
CA THR A 390 -17.71 -2.29 21.12
C THR A 390 -16.34 -2.73 21.62
N LYS A 391 -16.21 -3.07 22.89
CA LYS A 391 -14.97 -3.59 23.48
C LYS A 391 -14.59 -4.94 22.84
N LYS A 392 -15.56 -5.85 22.67
CA LYS A 392 -15.34 -7.12 21.95
C LYS A 392 -14.88 -6.85 20.52
N SER A 393 -15.53 -5.93 19.80
CA SER A 393 -15.13 -5.56 18.45
C SER A 393 -13.71 -5.01 18.39
N GLY A 394 -13.31 -4.17 19.36
CA GLY A 394 -11.95 -3.65 19.47
C GLY A 394 -10.91 -4.75 19.68
N ILE A 395 -11.13 -5.61 20.66
CA ILE A 395 -10.25 -6.75 20.98
C ILE A 395 -10.07 -7.66 19.75
N ILE A 396 -11.16 -8.01 19.08
CA ILE A 396 -11.09 -8.91 17.92
C ILE A 396 -10.43 -8.24 16.71
N ALA A 397 -10.70 -6.97 16.45
CA ALA A 397 -10.04 -6.22 15.38
C ALA A 397 -8.53 -6.11 15.62
N GLU A 398 -8.12 -5.77 16.84
CA GLU A 398 -6.70 -5.71 17.25
C GLU A 398 -6.02 -7.07 17.08
N ALA A 399 -6.65 -8.16 17.55
CA ALA A 399 -6.12 -9.52 17.45
C ALA A 399 -5.98 -9.96 15.99
N LEU A 400 -6.99 -9.70 15.14
CA LEU A 400 -6.93 -10.04 13.71
C LEU A 400 -5.81 -9.30 12.98
N CYS A 401 -5.63 -8.01 13.28
CA CYS A 401 -4.53 -7.22 12.72
C CYS A 401 -3.17 -7.72 13.22
N ALA A 402 -3.03 -7.98 14.53
CA ALA A 402 -1.80 -8.48 15.14
C ALA A 402 -1.40 -9.86 14.60
N GLU A 403 -2.34 -10.81 14.53
CA GLU A 403 -2.10 -12.15 14.00
C GLU A 403 -1.78 -12.13 12.50
N THR A 404 -2.42 -11.26 11.72
CA THR A 404 -2.09 -11.07 10.29
C THR A 404 -0.67 -10.54 10.14
N TYR A 405 -0.30 -9.50 10.90
CA TYR A 405 1.05 -8.94 10.88
C TYR A 405 2.14 -9.96 11.20
N LYS A 406 1.88 -10.83 12.22
CA LYS A 406 2.85 -11.81 12.70
C LYS A 406 2.95 -13.04 11.82
N ASN A 407 1.82 -13.55 11.28
CA ASN A 407 1.75 -14.90 10.73
C ASN A 407 1.26 -14.97 9.27
N VAL A 408 0.54 -13.99 8.76
CA VAL A 408 0.04 -13.98 7.37
C VAL A 408 0.89 -13.13 6.45
N ILE A 409 1.26 -11.92 6.89
CA ILE A 409 2.09 -11.00 6.08
C ILE A 409 3.44 -11.62 5.70
N PRO A 410 4.19 -12.30 6.59
CA PRO A 410 5.43 -12.97 6.17
C PRO A 410 5.21 -14.00 5.05
N VAL A 411 4.16 -14.80 5.15
CA VAL A 411 3.80 -15.77 4.11
C VAL A 411 3.40 -15.07 2.81
N TYR A 412 2.62 -14.00 2.88
CA TYR A 412 2.26 -13.21 1.72
C TYR A 412 3.49 -12.61 1.04
N TYR A 413 4.43 -12.06 1.82
CA TYR A 413 5.70 -11.54 1.30
C TYR A 413 6.55 -12.65 0.68
N ASP A 414 6.65 -13.83 1.32
CA ASP A 414 7.43 -14.94 0.77
C ASP A 414 6.87 -15.42 -0.57
N ILE A 415 5.54 -15.58 -0.67
CA ILE A 415 4.87 -16.01 -1.90
C ILE A 415 4.94 -14.91 -2.98
N ALA A 416 4.58 -13.68 -2.59
CA ALA A 416 4.48 -12.55 -3.51
C ALA A 416 5.85 -12.15 -4.07
N ILE A 417 6.87 -12.29 -3.23
CA ILE A 417 8.15 -11.67 -3.41
C ILE A 417 9.20 -12.71 -3.79
N LYS A 418 9.39 -13.77 -2.98
CA LYS A 418 10.49 -14.73 -3.16
C LYS A 418 10.20 -15.79 -4.24
N GLU A 419 8.97 -16.28 -4.30
CA GLU A 419 8.66 -17.37 -5.25
C GLU A 419 8.26 -16.89 -6.63
N LYS A 420 7.71 -15.68 -6.75
CA LYS A 420 6.96 -15.26 -7.93
C LYS A 420 7.25 -13.86 -8.48
N GLY A 421 7.90 -13.00 -7.71
CA GLY A 421 7.97 -11.58 -8.09
C GLY A 421 9.34 -10.94 -8.01
N ALA A 422 10.10 -11.21 -6.99
CA ALA A 422 11.43 -10.65 -6.84
C ALA A 422 12.44 -11.76 -6.86
N ARG A 423 13.07 -11.95 -8.00
CA ARG A 423 14.12 -12.94 -8.19
C ARG A 423 15.48 -12.49 -7.61
N ASP A 424 15.52 -11.32 -6.96
CA ASP A 424 16.73 -10.75 -6.38
C ASP A 424 16.47 -9.99 -5.06
N GLU A 425 17.54 -9.87 -4.26
CA GLU A 425 17.52 -9.18 -2.97
C GLU A 425 17.20 -7.68 -3.11
N GLU A 426 17.54 -7.05 -4.22
CA GLU A 426 17.29 -5.62 -4.47
C GLU A 426 15.81 -5.31 -4.69
N SER A 427 15.08 -6.19 -5.40
CA SER A 427 13.62 -6.08 -5.51
C SER A 427 12.93 -6.23 -4.15
N LEU A 428 13.45 -7.10 -3.26
CA LEU A 428 12.95 -7.25 -1.89
C LEU A 428 13.14 -5.95 -1.10
N GLU A 429 14.36 -5.39 -1.14
CA GLU A 429 14.65 -4.09 -0.52
C GLU A 429 13.70 -2.99 -1.02
N MET A 430 13.46 -2.95 -2.33
CA MET A 430 12.59 -1.94 -2.92
C MET A 430 11.12 -2.11 -2.51
N ILE A 431 10.63 -3.33 -2.34
CA ILE A 431 9.27 -3.55 -1.85
C ILE A 431 9.14 -3.09 -0.41
N ASP A 432 10.07 -3.44 0.48
CA ASP A 432 10.08 -2.94 1.85
C ASP A 432 10.14 -1.41 1.88
N PHE A 433 10.95 -0.82 1.01
CA PHE A 433 11.03 0.62 0.83
C PHE A 433 9.68 1.21 0.40
N ILE A 434 9.03 0.66 -0.64
CA ILE A 434 7.71 1.07 -1.12
C ILE A 434 6.67 0.98 0.01
N MET A 435 6.65 -0.13 0.75
CA MET A 435 5.72 -0.34 1.86
C MET A 435 5.90 0.70 2.97
N SER A 436 7.14 1.11 3.25
CA SER A 436 7.44 2.15 4.25
C SER A 436 6.99 3.57 3.85
N LYS A 437 6.70 3.79 2.55
CA LYS A 437 6.35 5.10 1.98
C LYS A 437 4.87 5.25 1.65
N ARG A 438 4.03 4.30 2.08
CA ARG A 438 2.58 4.34 1.83
C ARG A 438 1.91 5.48 2.56
N VAL A 439 1.00 6.15 1.86
CA VAL A 439 0.14 7.21 2.39
C VAL A 439 -1.32 6.96 2.03
N TYR A 440 -2.22 7.50 2.82
CA TYR A 440 -3.66 7.47 2.62
C TYR A 440 -4.19 8.91 2.76
N ASP A 441 -4.32 9.62 1.64
CA ASP A 441 -4.73 11.03 1.65
C ASP A 441 -6.22 11.16 2.02
N PHE A 442 -6.56 12.01 2.99
CA PHE A 442 -7.94 12.25 3.43
C PHE A 442 -8.82 12.67 2.26
N GLY A 443 -8.34 13.62 1.44
CA GLY A 443 -9.08 14.13 0.30
C GLY A 443 -9.28 13.09 -0.81
N TYR A 444 -8.52 11.99 -0.83
CA TYR A 444 -8.73 10.85 -1.72
C TYR A 444 -9.70 9.83 -1.14
N VAL A 445 -9.49 9.42 0.11
CA VAL A 445 -10.32 8.42 0.79
C VAL A 445 -11.77 8.91 0.91
N TYR A 446 -11.96 10.20 1.18
CA TYR A 446 -13.28 10.82 1.33
C TYR A 446 -13.78 11.58 0.08
N ASP A 447 -13.16 11.36 -1.10
CA ASP A 447 -13.49 12.07 -2.36
C ASP A 447 -14.88 11.74 -2.93
N ASN A 448 -15.37 10.53 -2.72
CA ASN A 448 -16.61 10.03 -3.31
C ASN A 448 -16.65 10.17 -4.85
N TYR A 449 -15.51 9.99 -5.54
CA TYR A 449 -15.34 10.05 -7.00
C TYR A 449 -15.71 11.39 -7.66
N SER A 450 -15.80 12.46 -6.91
CA SER A 450 -16.26 13.74 -7.44
C SER A 450 -15.40 14.96 -7.08
N GLY A 451 -14.38 14.76 -6.27
CA GLY A 451 -13.44 15.80 -5.84
C GLY A 451 -12.18 15.88 -6.71
N PHE A 452 -11.07 16.23 -6.06
CA PHE A 452 -9.77 16.37 -6.73
C PHE A 452 -8.97 15.06 -6.84
N GLY A 453 -9.36 14.00 -6.12
CA GLY A 453 -8.66 12.72 -6.10
C GLY A 453 -8.62 11.99 -7.45
N PHE A 454 -9.63 12.24 -8.30
CA PHE A 454 -9.80 11.57 -9.60
C PHE A 454 -9.71 12.51 -10.81
N CYS A 455 -9.48 13.81 -10.60
CA CYS A 455 -9.51 14.78 -11.70
C CYS A 455 -8.37 14.62 -12.71
N ILE A 456 -7.19 14.18 -12.24
CA ILE A 456 -5.99 14.05 -13.09
C ILE A 456 -6.21 13.02 -14.19
N GLU A 457 -6.79 11.86 -13.87
CA GLU A 457 -7.06 10.80 -14.84
C GLU A 457 -7.85 11.34 -16.03
N LYS A 458 -8.96 12.02 -15.75
CA LYS A 458 -9.83 12.59 -16.77
C LYS A 458 -9.11 13.69 -17.58
N MET A 459 -8.37 14.56 -16.93
CA MET A 459 -7.67 15.64 -17.61
C MET A 459 -6.57 15.13 -18.53
N VAL A 460 -5.84 14.07 -18.12
CA VAL A 460 -4.85 13.40 -18.97
C VAL A 460 -5.54 12.70 -20.13
N GLN A 461 -6.64 11.95 -19.90
CA GLN A 461 -7.41 11.32 -20.97
C GLN A 461 -7.91 12.33 -22.01
N ASP A 462 -8.37 13.50 -21.58
CA ASP A 462 -8.89 14.57 -22.43
C ASP A 462 -7.76 15.43 -23.06
N ASN A 463 -6.50 15.10 -22.82
CA ASN A 463 -5.34 15.90 -23.26
C ASN A 463 -5.48 17.38 -22.87
N ASN A 464 -5.94 17.65 -21.65
CA ASN A 464 -6.23 18.99 -21.15
C ASN A 464 -5.33 19.37 -19.97
N PRO A 465 -4.25 20.14 -20.17
CA PRO A 465 -3.35 20.54 -19.08
C PRO A 465 -3.87 21.73 -18.25
N ASN A 466 -5.02 22.33 -18.58
CA ASN A 466 -5.51 23.56 -17.94
C ASN A 466 -6.20 23.29 -16.59
N PHE A 467 -5.43 22.77 -15.63
CA PHE A 467 -5.95 22.51 -14.29
C PHE A 467 -6.42 23.78 -13.57
N ALA A 468 -5.78 24.92 -13.78
CA ALA A 468 -6.19 26.17 -13.14
C ALA A 468 -7.65 26.53 -13.46
N SER A 469 -8.08 26.35 -14.71
CA SER A 469 -9.47 26.56 -15.12
C SER A 469 -10.41 25.51 -14.50
N TYR A 470 -9.99 24.25 -14.47
CA TYR A 470 -10.75 23.18 -13.82
C TYR A 470 -10.94 23.48 -12.33
N TYR A 471 -9.86 23.84 -11.64
CA TYR A 471 -9.87 24.21 -10.21
C TYR A 471 -10.82 25.38 -9.96
N ALA A 472 -10.67 26.49 -10.68
CA ALA A 472 -11.51 27.68 -10.53
C ALA A 472 -13.01 27.37 -10.73
N THR A 473 -13.32 26.45 -11.65
CA THR A 473 -14.72 26.05 -11.92
C THR A 473 -15.31 25.18 -10.83
N ASN A 474 -14.49 24.30 -10.21
CA ASN A 474 -14.97 23.25 -9.31
C ASN A 474 -14.74 23.53 -7.83
N ILE A 475 -13.85 24.45 -7.47
CA ILE A 475 -13.40 24.63 -6.07
C ILE A 475 -14.55 24.85 -5.08
N ASN A 476 -15.54 25.69 -5.42
CA ASN A 476 -16.68 25.97 -4.52
C ASN A 476 -17.54 24.71 -4.27
N ARG A 477 -17.77 23.90 -5.32
CA ARG A 477 -18.52 22.65 -5.20
C ARG A 477 -17.75 21.62 -4.36
N ILE A 478 -16.45 21.47 -4.65
CA ILE A 478 -15.60 20.50 -3.96
C ILE A 478 -15.37 20.90 -2.50
N THR A 479 -15.15 22.20 -2.22
CA THR A 479 -15.06 22.71 -0.84
C THR A 479 -16.34 22.42 -0.06
N LYS A 480 -17.49 22.64 -0.66
CA LYS A 480 -18.77 22.30 -0.02
C LYS A 480 -18.87 20.82 0.31
N GLN A 481 -18.51 19.96 -0.64
CA GLN A 481 -18.53 18.50 -0.44
C GLN A 481 -17.61 18.08 0.71
N TYR A 482 -16.37 18.58 0.77
CA TYR A 482 -15.47 18.25 1.86
C TYR A 482 -15.92 18.83 3.20
N ASN A 483 -16.51 20.02 3.23
CA ASN A 483 -17.09 20.59 4.46
C ASN A 483 -18.26 19.74 4.99
N GLU A 484 -19.09 19.16 4.10
CA GLU A 484 -20.16 18.24 4.50
C GLU A 484 -19.59 16.97 5.14
N ILE A 485 -18.47 16.45 4.62
CA ILE A 485 -17.77 15.31 5.20
C ILE A 485 -17.11 15.68 6.54
N LEU A 486 -16.39 16.81 6.59
CA LEU A 486 -15.71 17.27 7.80
C LEU A 486 -16.68 17.54 8.95
N ALA A 487 -17.91 18.01 8.65
CA ALA A 487 -18.96 18.20 9.66
C ALA A 487 -19.37 16.89 10.37
N CYS A 488 -19.17 15.72 9.72
CA CYS A 488 -19.42 14.43 10.38
C CYS A 488 -18.37 14.09 11.46
N PHE A 489 -17.27 14.84 11.52
CA PHE A 489 -16.18 14.68 12.49
C PHE A 489 -16.25 15.70 13.63
N GLU A 490 -17.26 16.56 13.66
CA GLU A 490 -17.52 17.55 14.73
C GLU A 490 -18.50 16.99 15.78
#